data_4cc2d4243433324aaf442f0405cb263b
#
_entry.id   4cc2d4243433324aaf442f0405cb263b
#
_cell.length_a   1.000
_cell.length_b   1.000
_cell.length_c   1.000
_cell.angle_alpha   90.00
_cell.angle_beta   90.00
_cell.angle_gamma   90.00
#
_symmetry.space_group_name_H-M   'P 1'
#
loop_
_entity.id
_entity.type
_entity.pdbx_description
1 polymer ?
#
loop_
_entity_poly.entity_id
_entity_poly.type
_entity_poly.pdbx_seq_one_letter_code
_entity_poly.pdbx_strand_id
1 'polypeptide(L)'
;MGGMTSKGPVDLSDMDRSFFEALSPEARVELLCRLHALAMEQAEKLARDSTNSSRPPSSDGPFGPASGTPTGTVPPSALPPTSPPAPAPSPRSGRRPGKQHGSKGIWRCEALQAERDENHYPTACAACGTPFEMWDRQSGHSAHFVLDLERTAGGIRIACVRHRYHASECACGARTAARPGVGVLSTVSGRRRDLLLSEACLVGPALATFIAALSVRYHVSRAKIGEFLAVWFGVPLSVGTLDRCIREVGIACEPVAEDLLGDLRQAGVIHADETPWKQHGRLRWLWVVLSSTTAIFHIGSRAADEIRDLIGDAFLGWLVSDGYGAYRSFKKRQRCLAHLIRKGVALAGGLNPVGVSFGEWLLREMRGLIHEVAEGTGARIINPILARLKRACKLHRDDDAEKIRALAREVLNDWAAITAFVTNPELPATNNEAERALRDAVIARRISNGTRTEEGSAAYAATLSVFETCRRRGIEPWRYITDLLARARKGLPHLAIPALV
;
A
#
# COMPACT_ATOMS: atom_id res chain seq x y z
N MET A 1 54.64 -20.52 -2.31
CA MET A 1 54.01 -19.36 -2.97
C MET A 1 52.69 -19.81 -3.56
N GLY A 2 51.62 -19.56 -2.92
CA GLY A 2 50.26 -19.82 -3.39
C GLY A 2 49.35 -18.78 -2.82
N GLY A 3 48.99 -17.81 -3.64
CA GLY A 3 48.13 -16.69 -3.22
C GLY A 3 46.72 -17.17 -2.94
N MET A 4 46.27 -17.07 -1.71
CA MET A 4 44.88 -17.26 -1.32
C MET A 4 44.12 -15.93 -1.46
N THR A 5 43.56 -15.69 -2.66
CA THR A 5 42.50 -14.72 -2.87
C THR A 5 41.18 -15.47 -2.94
N SER A 6 40.55 -15.74 -1.81
CA SER A 6 39.13 -16.14 -1.81
C SER A 6 38.35 -15.31 -0.81
N LYS A 7 37.48 -14.43 -1.33
CA LYS A 7 36.42 -13.71 -0.59
C LYS A 7 35.27 -14.67 -0.29
N GLY A 8 35.50 -15.74 0.46
CA GLY A 8 34.45 -16.62 0.97
C GLY A 8 34.07 -16.26 2.41
N PRO A 9 32.89 -16.67 2.90
CA PRO A 9 32.54 -16.52 4.30
C PRO A 9 33.59 -17.28 5.16
N VAL A 10 34.03 -16.63 6.25
CA VAL A 10 34.95 -17.26 7.21
C VAL A 10 34.15 -18.31 7.98
N ASP A 11 34.50 -19.58 7.84
CA ASP A 11 33.96 -20.65 8.68
C ASP A 11 34.64 -20.60 10.05
N LEU A 12 33.85 -20.45 11.11
CA LEU A 12 34.35 -20.34 12.47
C LEU A 12 34.27 -21.67 13.23
N SER A 13 33.71 -22.73 12.66
CA SER A 13 33.46 -24.01 13.34
C SER A 13 34.69 -24.73 13.80
N ASP A 14 35.80 -24.56 13.07
CA ASP A 14 37.09 -25.27 13.31
C ASP A 14 38.15 -24.37 13.96
N MET A 15 37.79 -23.17 14.41
CA MET A 15 38.74 -22.22 15.04
C MET A 15 38.81 -22.42 16.55
N ASP A 16 39.40 -23.50 16.98
CA ASP A 16 39.70 -23.74 18.40
C ASP A 16 41.04 -23.12 18.85
N ARG A 17 41.42 -23.35 20.10
CA ARG A 17 42.69 -22.84 20.67
C ARG A 17 43.88 -23.35 19.93
N SER A 18 43.87 -24.61 19.51
CA SER A 18 44.99 -25.25 18.82
C SER A 18 45.25 -24.65 17.43
N PHE A 19 44.17 -24.26 16.76
CA PHE A 19 44.25 -23.53 15.47
C PHE A 19 44.98 -22.19 15.64
N PHE A 20 44.62 -21.41 16.70
CA PHE A 20 45.25 -20.12 16.95
C PHE A 20 46.72 -20.24 17.38
N GLU A 21 47.06 -21.29 18.13
CA GLU A 21 48.43 -21.56 18.57
C GLU A 21 49.36 -21.98 17.39
N ALA A 22 48.81 -22.61 16.37
CA ALA A 22 49.56 -23.05 15.16
C ALA A 22 49.85 -21.89 14.16
N LEU A 23 49.19 -20.75 14.26
CA LEU A 23 49.37 -19.61 13.38
C LEU A 23 50.65 -18.83 13.72
N SER A 24 51.31 -18.27 12.70
CA SER A 24 52.40 -17.31 12.91
C SER A 24 51.88 -16.02 13.59
N PRO A 25 52.71 -15.24 14.28
CA PRO A 25 52.27 -13.97 14.87
C PRO A 25 51.64 -13.04 13.87
N GLU A 26 52.14 -12.94 12.64
CA GLU A 26 51.62 -12.10 11.58
C GLU A 26 50.21 -12.60 11.12
N ALA A 27 50.07 -13.91 10.93
CA ALA A 27 48.80 -14.52 10.52
C ALA A 27 47.74 -14.38 11.61
N ARG A 28 48.13 -14.42 12.92
CA ARG A 28 47.20 -14.13 14.03
C ARG A 28 46.69 -12.69 14.01
N VAL A 29 47.55 -11.71 13.79
CA VAL A 29 47.19 -10.31 13.70
C VAL A 29 46.26 -10.07 12.51
N GLU A 30 46.58 -10.63 11.35
CA GLU A 30 45.73 -10.52 10.17
C GLU A 30 44.33 -11.12 10.42
N LEU A 31 44.26 -12.31 11.02
CA LEU A 31 43.01 -12.98 11.36
C LEU A 31 42.20 -12.17 12.40
N LEU A 32 42.86 -11.62 13.43
CA LEU A 32 42.19 -10.75 14.41
C LEU A 32 41.64 -9.50 13.75
N CYS A 33 42.34 -8.86 12.84
CA CYS A 33 41.87 -7.71 12.09
C CYS A 33 40.62 -8.06 11.25
N ARG A 34 40.64 -9.26 10.59
CA ARG A 34 39.46 -9.72 9.81
C ARG A 34 38.27 -10.04 10.70
N LEU A 35 38.47 -10.74 11.81
CA LEU A 35 37.41 -11.03 12.79
C LEU A 35 36.81 -9.75 13.41
N HIS A 36 37.71 -8.81 13.75
CA HIS A 36 37.26 -7.49 14.23
C HIS A 36 36.42 -6.78 13.18
N ALA A 37 36.86 -6.72 11.92
CA ALA A 37 36.07 -6.10 10.84
C ALA A 37 34.72 -6.78 10.65
N LEU A 38 34.67 -8.11 10.74
CA LEU A 38 33.43 -8.87 10.65
C LEU A 38 32.47 -8.61 11.82
N ALA A 39 33.02 -8.59 13.04
CA ALA A 39 32.26 -8.25 14.26
C ALA A 39 31.68 -6.83 14.19
N MET A 40 32.46 -5.88 13.67
CA MET A 40 32.03 -4.51 13.45
C MET A 40 30.92 -4.42 12.42
N GLU A 41 31.04 -5.15 11.29
CA GLU A 41 29.99 -5.21 10.28
C GLU A 41 28.69 -5.81 10.84
N GLN A 42 28.77 -6.86 11.65
CA GLN A 42 27.59 -7.46 12.28
C GLN A 42 26.96 -6.54 13.32
N ALA A 43 27.75 -5.87 14.17
CA ALA A 43 27.28 -4.89 15.14
C ALA A 43 26.54 -3.75 14.44
N GLU A 44 27.06 -3.23 13.32
CA GLU A 44 26.35 -2.22 12.53
C GLU A 44 25.06 -2.73 11.89
N LYS A 45 25.03 -4.00 11.44
CA LYS A 45 23.79 -4.60 10.89
C LYS A 45 22.72 -4.73 11.96
N LEU A 46 23.10 -5.10 13.17
CA LEU A 46 22.19 -5.23 14.33
C LEU A 46 21.68 -3.87 14.82
N ALA A 47 22.50 -2.83 14.76
CA ALA A 47 22.15 -1.48 15.16
C ALA A 47 21.27 -0.72 14.13
N ARG A 48 21.01 -1.29 12.95
CA ARG A 48 20.21 -0.63 11.90
C ARG A 48 18.73 -0.65 12.20
N ASP A 49 18.15 0.52 12.34
CA ASP A 49 16.71 0.77 12.45
C ASP A 49 16.25 1.85 11.44
N SER A 50 15.01 2.30 11.53
CA SER A 50 14.47 3.34 10.65
C SER A 50 15.04 4.73 10.88
N THR A 51 15.70 4.99 12.02
CA THR A 51 16.27 6.29 12.34
C THR A 51 17.67 6.46 11.76
N ASN A 52 18.41 5.37 11.54
CA ASN A 52 19.82 5.38 11.11
C ASN A 52 20.10 4.62 9.81
N SER A 53 19.08 4.18 9.12
CA SER A 53 19.21 3.47 7.82
C SER A 53 18.10 3.89 6.86
N SER A 54 18.18 3.44 5.58
CA SER A 54 17.10 3.63 4.60
C SER A 54 15.94 2.64 4.79
N ARG A 55 15.89 1.89 5.90
CA ARG A 55 14.76 1.02 6.22
C ARG A 55 13.56 1.88 6.59
N PRO A 56 12.36 1.55 6.07
CA PRO A 56 11.16 2.24 6.50
C PRO A 56 10.88 1.96 7.99
N PRO A 57 10.26 2.89 8.74
CA PRO A 57 9.90 2.72 10.15
C PRO A 57 9.16 1.42 10.47
N SER A 58 8.44 0.91 9.47
CA SER A 58 7.76 -0.38 9.52
C SER A 58 8.67 -1.61 9.55
N SER A 59 9.97 -1.45 9.35
CA SER A 59 10.97 -2.53 9.44
C SER A 59 11.57 -2.69 10.84
N ASP A 60 11.31 -1.73 11.75
CA ASP A 60 11.73 -1.80 13.13
C ASP A 60 10.94 -2.85 13.90
N GLY A 61 11.47 -3.33 15.01
CA GLY A 61 10.78 -4.25 15.91
C GLY A 61 9.51 -3.62 16.51
N PRO A 62 8.60 -4.43 17.09
CA PRO A 62 7.30 -3.97 17.58
C PRO A 62 7.39 -2.94 18.73
N PHE A 63 8.54 -2.77 19.34
CA PHE A 63 8.74 -1.85 20.49
C PHE A 63 9.51 -0.57 20.13
N GLY A 64 9.86 -0.34 18.85
CA GLY A 64 10.62 0.83 18.42
C GLY A 64 12.07 0.85 18.91
N PRO A 65 12.88 1.84 18.52
CA PRO A 65 14.19 2.04 19.13
C PRO A 65 14.02 2.41 20.60
N ALA A 66 14.65 1.63 21.47
CA ALA A 66 14.65 1.91 22.91
C ALA A 66 15.33 3.26 23.18
N SER A 67 14.54 4.28 23.48
CA SER A 67 15.04 5.52 24.06
C SER A 67 15.37 5.26 25.53
N GLY A 68 16.60 4.82 25.80
CA GLY A 68 17.02 4.60 27.18
C GLY A 68 18.46 4.10 27.26
N THR A 69 19.26 4.82 28.00
CA THR A 69 20.62 4.49 28.37
C THR A 69 20.73 3.08 28.95
N PRO A 70 21.70 2.25 28.53
CA PRO A 70 21.85 0.91 29.09
C PRO A 70 22.49 0.95 30.45
N THR A 71 21.72 0.79 31.51
CA THR A 71 22.21 0.41 32.82
C THR A 71 21.54 -0.92 33.19
N GLY A 72 22.34 -1.98 33.26
CA GLY A 72 21.91 -3.24 33.86
C GLY A 72 22.30 -4.48 33.07
N THR A 73 23.36 -5.11 33.49
CA THR A 73 23.75 -6.47 33.18
C THR A 73 22.62 -7.45 33.54
N VAL A 74 22.02 -8.07 32.54
CA VAL A 74 21.09 -9.21 32.72
C VAL A 74 21.89 -10.50 32.56
N PRO A 75 21.84 -11.45 33.52
CA PRO A 75 22.51 -12.74 33.40
C PRO A 75 21.85 -13.60 32.29
N PRO A 76 22.57 -14.50 31.64
CA PRO A 76 22.04 -15.33 30.57
C PRO A 76 20.99 -16.29 31.13
N SER A 77 19.75 -16.05 30.78
CA SER A 77 18.64 -16.98 31.05
C SER A 77 18.62 -18.09 30.01
N ALA A 78 18.38 -19.31 30.48
CA ALA A 78 18.40 -20.55 29.74
C ALA A 78 17.63 -20.51 28.40
N LEU A 79 18.20 -21.15 27.39
CA LEU A 79 17.56 -21.44 26.10
C LEU A 79 16.22 -22.16 26.32
N PRO A 80 15.14 -21.72 25.66
CA PRO A 80 13.91 -22.51 25.66
C PRO A 80 14.11 -23.84 24.89
N PRO A 81 13.39 -24.91 25.26
CA PRO A 81 13.57 -26.22 24.64
C PRO A 81 13.26 -26.15 23.15
N THR A 82 14.10 -26.79 22.37
CA THR A 82 13.96 -26.95 20.92
C THR A 82 12.58 -27.53 20.59
N SER A 83 11.78 -26.78 19.90
CA SER A 83 10.53 -27.25 19.31
C SER A 83 10.85 -28.40 18.32
N PRO A 84 10.07 -29.47 18.27
CA PRO A 84 10.27 -30.53 17.29
C PRO A 84 10.18 -29.95 15.87
N PRO A 85 10.92 -30.49 14.89
CA PRO A 85 10.90 -30.02 13.52
C PRO A 85 9.47 -30.05 12.99
N ALA A 86 9.05 -28.96 12.36
CA ALA A 86 7.74 -28.86 11.72
C ALA A 86 7.54 -30.05 10.77
N PRO A 87 6.38 -30.73 10.78
CA PRO A 87 6.13 -31.83 9.86
C PRO A 87 6.32 -31.34 8.42
N ALA A 88 7.00 -32.17 7.61
CA ALA A 88 7.21 -31.92 6.20
C ALA A 88 5.85 -31.53 5.54
N PRO A 89 5.84 -30.51 4.63
CA PRO A 89 4.60 -30.14 3.98
C PRO A 89 4.04 -31.35 3.25
N SER A 90 2.82 -31.75 3.63
CA SER A 90 2.09 -32.82 2.96
C SER A 90 2.02 -32.55 1.46
N PRO A 91 2.16 -33.56 0.58
CA PRO A 91 2.10 -33.37 -0.85
C PRO A 91 0.80 -32.63 -1.20
N ARG A 92 0.94 -31.50 -1.88
CA ARG A 92 -0.21 -30.69 -2.32
C ARG A 92 -1.10 -31.60 -3.15
N SER A 93 -2.29 -31.93 -2.61
CA SER A 93 -3.29 -32.66 -3.37
C SER A 93 -3.51 -31.90 -4.66
N GLY A 94 -3.42 -32.55 -5.82
CA GLY A 94 -3.61 -31.95 -7.15
C GLY A 94 -5.05 -31.46 -7.41
N ARG A 95 -5.83 -31.22 -6.35
CA ARG A 95 -7.19 -30.69 -6.39
C ARG A 95 -7.18 -29.21 -6.72
N ARG A 96 -7.92 -28.81 -7.72
CA ARG A 96 -8.11 -27.41 -8.10
C ARG A 96 -8.76 -26.64 -6.93
N PRO A 97 -8.35 -25.38 -6.67
CA PRO A 97 -9.03 -24.55 -5.68
C PRO A 97 -10.50 -24.37 -6.04
N GLY A 98 -11.39 -24.44 -5.07
CA GLY A 98 -12.82 -24.28 -5.26
C GLY A 98 -13.62 -25.55 -4.97
N LYS A 99 -14.94 -25.47 -5.18
CA LYS A 99 -15.86 -26.57 -4.94
C LYS A 99 -15.62 -27.70 -5.94
N GLN A 100 -15.35 -28.92 -5.44
CA GLN A 100 -15.08 -30.07 -6.28
C GLN A 100 -16.37 -30.60 -6.88
N HIS A 101 -16.26 -31.23 -8.07
CA HIS A 101 -17.39 -31.89 -8.73
C HIS A 101 -18.01 -32.93 -7.79
N GLY A 102 -19.32 -32.97 -7.66
CA GLY A 102 -20.04 -33.86 -6.75
C GLY A 102 -20.15 -33.37 -5.28
N SER A 103 -19.54 -32.22 -4.92
CA SER A 103 -19.74 -31.65 -3.60
C SER A 103 -21.18 -31.17 -3.42
N LYS A 104 -21.83 -31.55 -2.30
CA LYS A 104 -23.18 -31.05 -1.98
C LYS A 104 -23.17 -29.52 -1.86
N GLY A 105 -24.18 -28.88 -2.46
CA GLY A 105 -24.42 -27.43 -2.28
C GLY A 105 -24.69 -27.13 -0.81
N ILE A 106 -23.95 -26.17 -0.23
CA ILE A 106 -24.34 -25.60 1.05
C ILE A 106 -25.35 -24.51 0.73
N TRP A 107 -26.60 -24.76 1.05
CA TRP A 107 -27.67 -23.77 0.92
C TRP A 107 -27.85 -23.08 2.25
N ARG A 108 -28.30 -21.83 2.24
CA ARG A 108 -28.69 -21.12 3.46
C ARG A 108 -29.93 -21.84 4.02
N CYS A 109 -29.81 -22.36 5.24
CA CYS A 109 -30.93 -23.07 5.90
C CYS A 109 -31.86 -22.13 6.65
N GLU A 110 -31.43 -20.90 6.95
CA GLU A 110 -32.25 -19.90 7.65
C GLU A 110 -33.10 -19.12 6.67
N ALA A 111 -34.41 -19.08 6.94
CA ALA A 111 -35.32 -18.22 6.21
C ALA A 111 -35.08 -16.76 6.60
N LEU A 112 -34.77 -15.91 5.64
CA LEU A 112 -34.67 -14.47 5.87
C LEU A 112 -36.08 -13.89 6.09
N GLN A 113 -36.24 -13.15 7.16
CA GLN A 113 -37.45 -12.37 7.41
C GLN A 113 -37.20 -10.94 6.99
N ALA A 114 -38.01 -10.44 6.05
CA ALA A 114 -37.93 -9.06 5.64
C ALA A 114 -38.60 -8.14 6.70
N GLU A 115 -37.92 -7.08 7.06
CA GLU A 115 -38.48 -6.02 7.90
C GLU A 115 -39.46 -5.13 7.10
N ARG A 116 -39.18 -4.98 5.78
CA ARG A 116 -40.03 -4.21 4.86
C ARG A 116 -39.89 -4.77 3.43
N ASP A 117 -40.92 -4.44 2.63
CA ASP A 117 -40.95 -4.71 1.19
C ASP A 117 -40.72 -3.42 0.42
N GLU A 118 -39.81 -3.48 -0.59
CA GLU A 118 -39.63 -2.44 -1.60
C GLU A 118 -40.15 -2.95 -2.94
N ASN A 119 -41.18 -2.28 -3.49
CA ASN A 119 -41.84 -2.70 -4.71
C ASN A 119 -41.27 -1.92 -5.91
N HIS A 120 -40.90 -2.61 -6.97
CA HIS A 120 -40.38 -2.07 -8.21
C HIS A 120 -41.32 -2.40 -9.36
N TYR A 121 -41.77 -1.38 -10.07
CA TYR A 121 -42.69 -1.49 -11.19
C TYR A 121 -42.03 -1.03 -12.48
N PRO A 122 -42.35 -1.62 -13.63
CA PRO A 122 -41.89 -1.08 -14.90
C PRO A 122 -42.56 0.28 -15.16
N THR A 123 -41.78 1.21 -15.70
CA THR A 123 -42.28 2.59 -15.95
C THR A 123 -42.98 2.75 -17.31
N ALA A 124 -42.62 1.93 -18.29
CA ALA A 124 -43.18 1.97 -19.63
C ALA A 124 -43.13 0.57 -20.29
N CYS A 125 -44.01 0.36 -21.24
CA CYS A 125 -44.04 -0.87 -22.05
C CYS A 125 -42.80 -1.03 -22.93
N ALA A 126 -42.13 -2.17 -22.81
CA ALA A 126 -40.94 -2.46 -23.59
C ALA A 126 -41.18 -2.61 -25.09
N ALA A 127 -42.43 -2.89 -25.49
CA ALA A 127 -42.81 -3.09 -26.91
C ALA A 127 -43.21 -1.80 -27.62
N CYS A 128 -44.08 -0.97 -26.99
CA CYS A 128 -44.65 0.23 -27.63
C CYS A 128 -44.21 1.54 -26.97
N GLY A 129 -43.49 1.50 -25.87
CA GLY A 129 -43.02 2.70 -25.17
C GLY A 129 -44.09 3.44 -24.34
N THR A 130 -45.36 2.98 -24.36
CA THR A 130 -46.45 3.63 -23.60
C THR A 130 -46.12 3.58 -22.09
N PRO A 131 -46.15 4.71 -21.39
CA PRO A 131 -45.98 4.74 -19.93
C PRO A 131 -47.03 3.88 -19.24
N PHE A 132 -46.68 3.23 -18.16
CA PHE A 132 -47.63 2.52 -17.30
C PHE A 132 -48.17 3.47 -16.22
N GLU A 133 -49.47 3.34 -15.99
CA GLU A 133 -50.18 4.07 -14.97
C GLU A 133 -50.39 3.19 -13.72
N MET A 134 -50.74 3.80 -12.61
CA MET A 134 -50.90 3.10 -11.32
C MET A 134 -52.03 2.04 -11.35
N TRP A 135 -52.99 2.18 -12.23
CA TRP A 135 -54.13 1.24 -12.42
C TRP A 135 -53.88 0.15 -13.45
N ASP A 136 -52.75 0.16 -14.12
CA ASP A 136 -52.43 -0.92 -15.05
C ASP A 136 -52.31 -2.26 -14.32
N ARG A 137 -52.74 -3.33 -14.99
CA ARG A 137 -52.74 -4.66 -14.37
C ARG A 137 -51.32 -5.09 -14.01
N GLN A 138 -51.12 -5.34 -12.70
CA GLN A 138 -49.84 -5.67 -12.13
C GLN A 138 -49.82 -7.08 -11.52
N SER A 139 -48.71 -7.78 -11.66
CA SER A 139 -48.51 -9.09 -11.04
C SER A 139 -47.09 -9.23 -10.51
N GLY A 140 -46.90 -9.96 -9.40
CA GLY A 140 -45.59 -10.26 -8.88
C GLY A 140 -44.80 -11.11 -9.92
N HIS A 141 -43.54 -10.74 -10.14
CA HIS A 141 -42.67 -11.39 -11.11
C HIS A 141 -41.48 -12.10 -10.45
N SER A 142 -40.74 -11.39 -9.63
CA SER A 142 -39.58 -11.93 -8.90
C SER A 142 -39.35 -11.16 -7.59
N ALA A 143 -38.59 -11.76 -6.69
CA ALA A 143 -38.17 -11.09 -5.45
C ALA A 143 -36.80 -11.62 -5.00
N HIS A 144 -36.05 -10.78 -4.31
CA HIS A 144 -34.86 -11.18 -3.59
C HIS A 144 -34.70 -10.38 -2.29
N PHE A 145 -33.89 -10.91 -1.37
CA PHE A 145 -33.60 -10.28 -0.09
C PHE A 145 -32.25 -9.58 -0.14
N VAL A 146 -32.19 -8.39 0.47
CA VAL A 146 -30.98 -7.60 0.63
C VAL A 146 -30.74 -7.34 2.11
N LEU A 147 -29.56 -7.68 2.60
CA LEU A 147 -29.06 -7.29 3.92
C LEU A 147 -28.19 -6.05 3.72
N ASP A 148 -28.63 -4.91 4.24
CA ASP A 148 -27.87 -3.68 4.09
C ASP A 148 -27.69 -2.92 5.39
N LEU A 149 -26.63 -2.11 5.46
CA LEU A 149 -26.30 -1.30 6.62
C LEU A 149 -27.10 -0.01 6.59
N GLU A 150 -27.84 0.26 7.65
CA GLU A 150 -28.62 1.49 7.84
C GLU A 150 -28.08 2.30 9.01
N ARG A 151 -27.99 3.60 8.81
CA ARG A 151 -27.72 4.58 9.88
C ARG A 151 -29.03 5.16 10.34
N THR A 152 -29.36 4.99 11.61
CA THR A 152 -30.55 5.51 12.25
C THR A 152 -30.16 6.48 13.38
N ALA A 153 -31.14 7.20 13.95
CA ALA A 153 -30.89 8.02 15.12
C ALA A 153 -30.38 7.21 16.34
N GLY A 154 -30.74 5.93 16.42
CA GLY A 154 -30.27 5.01 17.46
C GLY A 154 -28.94 4.32 17.20
N GLY A 155 -28.29 4.59 16.05
CA GLY A 155 -27.01 3.97 15.70
C GLY A 155 -27.02 3.27 14.35
N ILE A 156 -26.19 2.22 14.22
CA ILE A 156 -26.01 1.44 13.00
C ILE A 156 -26.68 0.07 13.19
N ARG A 157 -27.45 -0.37 12.20
CA ARG A 157 -28.04 -1.70 12.16
C ARG A 157 -27.93 -2.30 10.76
N ILE A 158 -28.10 -3.62 10.65
CA ILE A 158 -28.28 -4.33 9.37
C ILE A 158 -29.77 -4.65 9.24
N ALA A 159 -30.40 -4.07 8.20
CA ALA A 159 -31.79 -4.32 7.88
C ALA A 159 -31.91 -5.38 6.77
N CYS A 160 -32.95 -6.21 6.86
CA CYS A 160 -33.33 -7.15 5.82
C CYS A 160 -34.50 -6.59 5.02
N VAL A 161 -34.25 -6.26 3.75
CA VAL A 161 -35.26 -5.69 2.83
C VAL A 161 -35.57 -6.71 1.75
N ARG A 162 -36.84 -6.93 1.45
CA ARG A 162 -37.27 -7.74 0.32
C ARG A 162 -37.63 -6.85 -0.84
N HIS A 163 -36.85 -6.87 -1.90
CA HIS A 163 -37.14 -6.20 -3.17
C HIS A 163 -38.07 -7.09 -4.01
N ARG A 164 -39.25 -6.58 -4.32
CA ARG A 164 -40.27 -7.25 -5.14
C ARG A 164 -40.38 -6.55 -6.49
N TYR A 165 -40.20 -7.31 -7.56
CA TYR A 165 -40.30 -6.81 -8.92
C TYR A 165 -41.63 -7.26 -9.52
N HIS A 166 -42.35 -6.32 -10.10
CA HIS A 166 -43.65 -6.54 -10.68
C HIS A 166 -43.60 -6.49 -12.19
N ALA A 167 -44.58 -7.09 -12.83
CA ALA A 167 -44.77 -7.00 -14.26
C ALA A 167 -46.14 -6.33 -14.52
N SER A 168 -46.21 -5.46 -15.55
CA SER A 168 -47.42 -4.78 -15.99
C SER A 168 -47.81 -5.24 -17.39
N GLU A 169 -49.08 -5.35 -17.67
CA GLU A 169 -49.65 -5.68 -18.98
C GLU A 169 -50.09 -4.40 -19.67
N CYS A 170 -49.61 -4.16 -20.89
CA CYS A 170 -49.93 -3.01 -21.70
C CYS A 170 -51.19 -3.24 -22.53
N ALA A 171 -51.91 -2.20 -22.87
CA ALA A 171 -53.04 -2.26 -23.81
C ALA A 171 -52.65 -2.82 -25.19
N CYS A 172 -51.38 -2.76 -25.58
CA CYS A 172 -50.90 -3.40 -26.82
C CYS A 172 -50.72 -4.94 -26.70
N GLY A 173 -51.07 -5.55 -25.57
CA GLY A 173 -50.94 -6.98 -25.29
C GLY A 173 -49.56 -7.43 -24.80
N ALA A 174 -48.59 -6.53 -24.76
CA ALA A 174 -47.25 -6.89 -24.29
C ALA A 174 -47.12 -6.82 -22.74
N ARG A 175 -46.42 -7.79 -22.17
CA ARG A 175 -46.10 -7.82 -20.75
C ARG A 175 -44.66 -7.36 -20.53
N THR A 176 -44.47 -6.35 -19.66
CA THR A 176 -43.15 -5.82 -19.28
C THR A 176 -42.92 -6.05 -17.80
N ALA A 177 -41.76 -6.60 -17.43
CA ALA A 177 -41.38 -6.83 -16.05
C ALA A 177 -40.24 -5.88 -15.62
N ALA A 178 -40.40 -5.28 -14.45
CA ALA A 178 -39.27 -4.64 -13.78
C ALA A 178 -38.21 -5.69 -13.44
N ARG A 179 -36.95 -5.30 -13.50
CA ARG A 179 -35.81 -6.17 -13.20
C ARG A 179 -34.76 -5.43 -12.40
N PRO A 180 -34.00 -6.12 -11.54
CA PRO A 180 -32.86 -5.52 -10.88
C PRO A 180 -31.83 -5.06 -11.91
N GLY A 181 -31.16 -3.95 -11.62
CA GLY A 181 -30.05 -3.45 -12.42
C GLY A 181 -28.89 -4.43 -12.50
N VAL A 182 -28.19 -4.37 -13.61
CA VAL A 182 -27.00 -5.18 -13.88
C VAL A 182 -25.88 -4.25 -14.39
N GLY A 183 -24.75 -4.25 -13.72
CA GLY A 183 -23.57 -3.52 -14.15
C GLY A 183 -22.83 -4.26 -15.26
N VAL A 184 -22.34 -3.51 -16.24
CA VAL A 184 -21.46 -4.06 -17.27
C VAL A 184 -20.10 -4.35 -16.64
N LEU A 185 -19.54 -5.55 -16.93
CA LEU A 185 -18.18 -5.89 -16.55
C LEU A 185 -17.21 -4.90 -17.20
N SER A 186 -16.52 -4.12 -16.38
CA SER A 186 -15.41 -3.30 -16.83
C SER A 186 -14.27 -4.21 -17.28
N THR A 187 -13.83 -4.08 -18.53
CA THR A 187 -12.63 -4.73 -19.05
C THR A 187 -11.44 -3.81 -18.80
N VAL A 188 -10.86 -3.86 -17.62
CA VAL A 188 -9.57 -3.21 -17.39
C VAL A 188 -8.48 -4.06 -18.04
N SER A 189 -7.65 -3.44 -18.87
CA SER A 189 -6.53 -4.08 -19.61
C SER A 189 -6.89 -5.29 -20.48
N GLY A 190 -8.08 -5.31 -21.10
CA GLY A 190 -8.45 -6.34 -22.08
C GLY A 190 -8.72 -7.74 -21.51
N ARG A 191 -8.66 -7.93 -20.20
CA ARG A 191 -8.99 -9.19 -19.52
C ARG A 191 -10.42 -9.17 -19.00
N ARG A 192 -11.22 -10.16 -19.42
CA ARG A 192 -12.60 -10.34 -18.97
C ARG A 192 -12.60 -10.75 -17.50
N ARG A 193 -13.31 -10.01 -16.65
CA ARG A 193 -13.50 -10.36 -15.24
C ARG A 193 -14.81 -11.15 -15.07
N ASP A 194 -14.75 -12.25 -14.33
CA ASP A 194 -15.91 -13.13 -14.10
C ASP A 194 -16.86 -12.61 -13.00
N LEU A 195 -16.70 -11.37 -12.54
CA LEU A 195 -17.55 -10.80 -11.49
C LEU A 195 -18.58 -9.85 -12.08
N LEU A 196 -19.82 -10.30 -12.13
CA LEU A 196 -20.97 -9.50 -12.55
C LEU A 196 -21.48 -8.65 -11.38
N LEU A 197 -21.54 -7.34 -11.56
CA LEU A 197 -22.20 -6.43 -10.64
C LEU A 197 -23.71 -6.45 -10.87
N SER A 198 -24.50 -6.59 -9.81
CA SER A 198 -25.95 -6.62 -9.91
C SER A 198 -26.59 -6.15 -8.60
N GLU A 199 -27.75 -5.50 -8.70
CA GLU A 199 -28.60 -5.20 -7.54
C GLU A 199 -29.15 -6.47 -6.90
N ALA A 200 -29.32 -7.56 -7.68
CA ALA A 200 -29.78 -8.85 -7.17
C ALA A 200 -28.68 -9.57 -6.36
N CYS A 201 -28.22 -8.92 -5.32
CA CYS A 201 -27.22 -9.43 -4.37
C CYS A 201 -27.79 -9.50 -2.97
N LEU A 202 -27.38 -10.51 -2.20
CA LEU A 202 -27.77 -10.62 -0.79
C LEU A 202 -27.25 -9.47 0.07
N VAL A 203 -26.07 -8.95 -0.23
CA VAL A 203 -25.38 -7.92 0.55
C VAL A 203 -25.56 -6.57 -0.16
N GLY A 204 -26.24 -5.63 0.50
CA GLY A 204 -26.45 -4.28 -0.02
C GLY A 204 -25.16 -3.46 -0.14
N PRO A 205 -25.20 -2.32 -0.84
CA PRO A 205 -24.00 -1.54 -1.12
C PRO A 205 -23.33 -0.96 0.13
N ALA A 206 -24.10 -0.52 1.12
CA ALA A 206 -23.54 0.04 2.35
C ALA A 206 -22.85 -1.05 3.21
N LEU A 207 -23.46 -2.23 3.34
CA LEU A 207 -22.87 -3.35 4.05
C LEU A 207 -21.63 -3.89 3.30
N ALA A 208 -21.67 -3.97 1.96
CA ALA A 208 -20.52 -4.39 1.16
C ALA A 208 -19.34 -3.41 1.31
N THR A 209 -19.61 -2.10 1.31
CA THR A 209 -18.61 -1.06 1.55
C THR A 209 -18.05 -1.14 2.96
N PHE A 210 -18.89 -1.40 3.97
CA PHE A 210 -18.43 -1.61 5.35
C PHE A 210 -17.50 -2.82 5.48
N ILE A 211 -17.84 -3.94 4.82
CA ILE A 211 -16.98 -5.14 4.76
C ILE A 211 -15.63 -4.80 4.09
N ALA A 212 -15.64 -4.05 3.00
CA ALA A 212 -14.42 -3.60 2.33
C ALA A 212 -13.60 -2.66 3.22
N ALA A 213 -14.24 -1.75 3.94
CA ALA A 213 -13.60 -0.87 4.92
C ALA A 213 -12.87 -1.66 6.01
N LEU A 214 -13.56 -2.63 6.63
CA LEU A 214 -12.97 -3.49 7.66
C LEU A 214 -11.73 -4.24 7.14
N SER A 215 -11.76 -4.71 5.88
CA SER A 215 -10.64 -5.43 5.29
C SER A 215 -9.50 -4.52 4.85
N VAL A 216 -9.79 -3.46 4.07
CA VAL A 216 -8.79 -2.64 3.39
C VAL A 216 -8.18 -1.59 4.33
N ARG A 217 -9.03 -0.93 5.14
CA ARG A 217 -8.59 0.18 6.00
C ARG A 217 -8.29 -0.26 7.43
N TYR A 218 -9.12 -1.15 7.99
CA TYR A 218 -8.97 -1.60 9.37
C TYR A 218 -8.21 -2.92 9.50
N HIS A 219 -7.75 -3.48 8.38
CA HIS A 219 -6.88 -4.67 8.30
C HIS A 219 -7.44 -5.91 8.97
N VAL A 220 -8.78 -6.02 9.06
CA VAL A 220 -9.45 -7.18 9.64
C VAL A 220 -9.48 -8.32 8.61
N SER A 221 -9.08 -9.53 9.03
CA SER A 221 -9.13 -10.69 8.15
C SER A 221 -10.58 -11.09 7.82
N ARG A 222 -10.79 -11.68 6.64
CA ARG A 222 -12.14 -12.10 6.20
C ARG A 222 -12.82 -13.03 7.20
N ALA A 223 -12.08 -13.94 7.83
CA ALA A 223 -12.62 -14.83 8.86
C ALA A 223 -13.13 -14.04 10.08
N LYS A 224 -12.35 -13.07 10.56
CA LYS A 224 -12.74 -12.21 11.68
C LYS A 224 -13.88 -11.26 11.32
N ILE A 225 -13.97 -10.79 10.07
CA ILE A 225 -15.13 -10.01 9.60
C ILE A 225 -16.39 -10.89 9.65
N GLY A 226 -16.32 -12.14 9.19
CA GLY A 226 -17.44 -13.08 9.26
C GLY A 226 -17.88 -13.37 10.69
N GLU A 227 -16.94 -13.61 11.58
CA GLU A 227 -17.18 -13.78 13.02
C GLU A 227 -17.84 -12.53 13.63
N PHE A 228 -17.29 -11.36 13.36
CA PHE A 228 -17.81 -10.08 13.84
C PHE A 228 -19.25 -9.84 13.40
N LEU A 229 -19.57 -10.06 12.12
CA LEU A 229 -20.92 -9.89 11.60
C LEU A 229 -21.91 -10.91 12.18
N ALA A 230 -21.46 -12.17 12.37
CA ALA A 230 -22.30 -13.20 12.96
C ALA A 230 -22.59 -12.95 14.44
N VAL A 231 -21.56 -12.56 15.22
CA VAL A 231 -21.70 -12.38 16.69
C VAL A 231 -22.44 -11.10 17.04
N TRP A 232 -22.09 -9.98 16.39
CA TRP A 232 -22.60 -8.67 16.77
C TRP A 232 -23.89 -8.25 16.05
N PHE A 233 -24.11 -8.78 14.84
CA PHE A 233 -25.29 -8.39 14.03
C PHE A 233 -26.19 -9.59 13.70
N GLY A 234 -25.84 -10.80 14.13
CA GLY A 234 -26.62 -12.00 13.78
C GLY A 234 -26.61 -12.34 12.29
N VAL A 235 -25.62 -11.87 11.53
CA VAL A 235 -25.53 -12.03 10.07
C VAL A 235 -24.35 -12.92 9.68
N PRO A 236 -24.55 -14.25 9.61
CA PRO A 236 -23.50 -15.17 9.19
C PRO A 236 -23.29 -15.09 7.67
N LEU A 237 -22.13 -14.57 7.25
CA LEU A 237 -21.74 -14.52 5.85
C LEU A 237 -20.55 -15.45 5.59
N SER A 238 -20.57 -16.13 4.44
CA SER A 238 -19.44 -16.99 4.04
C SER A 238 -18.22 -16.13 3.66
N VAL A 239 -17.01 -16.68 3.83
CA VAL A 239 -15.76 -16.02 3.40
C VAL A 239 -15.81 -15.67 1.90
N GLY A 240 -16.43 -16.51 1.08
CA GLY A 240 -16.62 -16.22 -0.35
C GLY A 240 -17.51 -15.02 -0.61
N THR A 241 -18.59 -14.83 0.18
CA THR A 241 -19.45 -13.64 0.10
C THR A 241 -18.69 -12.39 0.51
N LEU A 242 -17.90 -12.44 1.58
CA LEU A 242 -17.08 -11.33 2.04
C LEU A 242 -16.02 -10.93 0.99
N ASP A 243 -15.35 -11.94 0.40
CA ASP A 243 -14.37 -11.68 -0.67
C ASP A 243 -15.03 -11.07 -1.90
N ARG A 244 -16.22 -11.53 -2.27
CA ARG A 244 -17.01 -10.95 -3.36
C ARG A 244 -17.33 -9.48 -3.11
N CYS A 245 -17.80 -9.12 -1.90
CA CYS A 245 -18.09 -7.72 -1.54
C CYS A 245 -16.84 -6.82 -1.71
N ILE A 246 -15.69 -7.26 -1.20
CA ILE A 246 -14.43 -6.49 -1.33
C ILE A 246 -14.04 -6.31 -2.80
N ARG A 247 -14.18 -7.35 -3.61
CA ARG A 247 -13.90 -7.28 -5.06
C ARG A 247 -14.88 -6.38 -5.81
N GLU A 248 -16.17 -6.43 -5.49
CA GLU A 248 -17.19 -5.57 -6.10
C GLU A 248 -16.91 -4.09 -5.81
N VAL A 249 -16.54 -3.75 -4.56
CA VAL A 249 -16.13 -2.39 -4.20
C VAL A 249 -14.90 -1.95 -5.00
N GLY A 250 -13.89 -2.81 -5.12
CA GLY A 250 -12.71 -2.52 -5.91
C GLY A 250 -13.03 -2.25 -7.39
N ILE A 251 -13.83 -3.11 -8.02
CA ILE A 251 -14.25 -2.95 -9.41
C ILE A 251 -15.03 -1.64 -9.61
N ALA A 252 -15.89 -1.27 -8.67
CA ALA A 252 -16.60 0.01 -8.73
C ALA A 252 -15.65 1.22 -8.64
N CYS A 253 -14.54 1.09 -7.91
CA CYS A 253 -13.53 2.15 -7.75
C CYS A 253 -12.59 2.29 -8.96
N GLU A 254 -12.41 1.26 -9.79
CA GLU A 254 -11.43 1.27 -10.89
C GLU A 254 -11.63 2.41 -11.88
N PRO A 255 -12.85 2.66 -12.43
CA PRO A 255 -13.02 3.75 -13.39
C PRO A 255 -12.69 5.13 -12.80
N VAL A 256 -13.01 5.32 -11.51
CA VAL A 256 -12.67 6.56 -10.80
C VAL A 256 -11.16 6.70 -10.64
N ALA A 257 -10.45 5.62 -10.31
CA ALA A 257 -9.00 5.62 -10.18
C ALA A 257 -8.31 5.92 -11.52
N GLU A 258 -8.89 5.49 -12.65
CA GLU A 258 -8.42 5.84 -14.00
C GLU A 258 -8.59 7.33 -14.30
N ASP A 259 -9.74 7.94 -13.95
CA ASP A 259 -9.94 9.39 -14.11
C ASP A 259 -8.95 10.19 -13.26
N LEU A 260 -8.70 9.75 -12.03
CA LEU A 260 -7.75 10.39 -11.11
C LEU A 260 -6.30 10.38 -11.61
N LEU A 261 -5.91 9.45 -12.48
CA LEU A 261 -4.61 9.50 -13.16
C LEU A 261 -4.49 10.75 -14.04
N GLY A 262 -5.57 11.16 -14.67
CA GLY A 262 -5.62 12.41 -15.46
C GLY A 262 -5.33 13.64 -14.60
N ASP A 263 -6.00 13.74 -13.43
CA ASP A 263 -5.80 14.83 -12.47
C ASP A 263 -4.36 14.86 -11.94
N LEU A 264 -3.82 13.68 -11.61
CA LEU A 264 -2.46 13.54 -11.10
C LEU A 264 -1.41 14.03 -12.10
N ARG A 265 -1.58 13.68 -13.38
CA ARG A 265 -0.65 14.07 -14.48
C ARG A 265 -0.62 15.55 -14.75
N GLN A 266 -1.64 16.30 -14.32
CA GLN A 266 -1.73 17.76 -14.43
C GLN A 266 -1.21 18.49 -13.18
N ALA A 267 -0.86 17.79 -12.12
CA ALA A 267 -0.41 18.40 -10.88
C ALA A 267 0.96 19.05 -11.02
N GLY A 268 1.17 20.22 -10.40
CA GLY A 268 2.47 20.90 -10.40
C GLY A 268 3.55 20.17 -9.60
N VAL A 269 3.15 19.49 -8.52
CA VAL A 269 4.04 18.71 -7.65
C VAL A 269 3.37 17.37 -7.33
N ILE A 270 4.11 16.30 -7.51
CA ILE A 270 3.70 14.95 -7.10
C ILE A 270 4.76 14.30 -6.23
N HIS A 271 4.33 13.43 -5.35
CA HIS A 271 5.16 12.58 -4.52
C HIS A 271 5.05 11.15 -4.99
N ALA A 272 6.15 10.41 -5.01
CA ALA A 272 6.15 8.99 -5.32
C ALA A 272 7.00 8.20 -4.33
N ASP A 273 6.52 7.01 -3.99
CA ASP A 273 7.24 6.05 -3.15
C ASP A 273 6.75 4.64 -3.44
N GLU A 274 7.51 3.61 -3.06
CA GLU A 274 7.12 2.24 -3.25
C GLU A 274 7.49 1.36 -2.05
N THR A 275 6.70 0.30 -1.84
CA THR A 275 6.96 -0.67 -0.78
C THR A 275 6.82 -2.10 -1.30
N PRO A 276 7.65 -3.07 -0.84
CA PRO A 276 7.49 -4.46 -1.23
C PRO A 276 6.06 -4.96 -0.94
N TRP A 277 5.49 -5.70 -1.87
CA TRP A 277 4.18 -6.33 -1.78
C TRP A 277 4.25 -7.78 -2.25
N LYS A 278 3.45 -8.67 -1.69
CA LYS A 278 3.35 -10.04 -2.19
C LYS A 278 2.03 -10.26 -2.91
N GLN A 279 2.11 -10.78 -4.13
CA GLN A 279 0.96 -11.22 -4.91
C GLN A 279 1.14 -12.69 -5.24
N HIS A 280 0.26 -13.54 -4.76
CA HIS A 280 0.37 -15.00 -4.93
C HIS A 280 1.73 -15.55 -4.48
N GLY A 281 2.29 -15.02 -3.38
CA GLY A 281 3.61 -15.36 -2.87
C GLY A 281 4.80 -14.81 -3.65
N ARG A 282 4.60 -14.21 -4.82
CA ARG A 282 5.63 -13.57 -5.64
C ARG A 282 5.85 -12.14 -5.18
N LEU A 283 7.09 -11.67 -5.20
CA LEU A 283 7.43 -10.29 -4.90
C LEU A 283 6.90 -9.37 -6.01
N ARG A 284 6.10 -8.39 -5.61
CA ARG A 284 5.64 -7.24 -6.35
C ARG A 284 5.93 -5.99 -5.53
N TRP A 285 5.51 -4.85 -6.02
CA TRP A 285 5.68 -3.56 -5.35
C TRP A 285 4.37 -2.80 -5.38
N LEU A 286 4.00 -2.27 -4.22
CA LEU A 286 2.91 -1.32 -4.12
C LEU A 286 3.52 0.07 -4.25
N TRP A 287 3.18 0.73 -5.32
CA TRP A 287 3.51 2.10 -5.63
C TRP A 287 2.44 3.04 -5.10
N VAL A 288 2.84 4.22 -4.68
CA VAL A 288 1.94 5.36 -4.47
C VAL A 288 2.48 6.55 -5.25
N VAL A 289 1.60 7.22 -5.95
CA VAL A 289 1.86 8.54 -6.54
C VAL A 289 0.75 9.47 -6.10
N LEU A 290 1.09 10.61 -5.55
CA LEU A 290 0.09 11.51 -4.99
C LEU A 290 0.46 12.99 -5.18
N SER A 291 -0.58 13.82 -5.26
CA SER A 291 -0.52 15.29 -5.17
C SER A 291 -1.16 15.75 -3.86
N SER A 292 -1.35 17.05 -3.69
CA SER A 292 -2.11 17.60 -2.55
C SER A 292 -3.55 17.10 -2.49
N THR A 293 -4.18 16.82 -3.64
CA THR A 293 -5.61 16.51 -3.76
C THR A 293 -5.92 15.11 -4.28
N THR A 294 -4.94 14.38 -4.81
CA THR A 294 -5.16 13.10 -5.50
C THR A 294 -4.10 12.10 -5.09
N ALA A 295 -4.49 10.86 -4.89
CA ALA A 295 -3.58 9.75 -4.61
C ALA A 295 -3.94 8.53 -5.46
N ILE A 296 -2.93 7.92 -6.08
CA ILE A 296 -3.03 6.70 -6.86
C ILE A 296 -2.13 5.63 -6.26
N PHE A 297 -2.69 4.48 -6.03
CA PHE A 297 -1.97 3.26 -5.64
C PHE A 297 -1.96 2.27 -6.80
N HIS A 298 -0.86 1.57 -6.98
CA HIS A 298 -0.70 0.56 -8.01
C HIS A 298 0.16 -0.59 -7.51
N ILE A 299 -0.17 -1.84 -7.89
CA ILE A 299 0.63 -3.02 -7.55
C ILE A 299 1.20 -3.61 -8.84
N GLY A 300 2.51 -3.52 -9.00
CA GLY A 300 3.21 -3.96 -10.21
C GLY A 300 4.63 -4.45 -9.93
N SER A 301 5.46 -4.44 -10.96
CA SER A 301 6.90 -4.71 -10.86
C SER A 301 7.64 -3.51 -10.23
N ARG A 302 8.96 -3.65 -9.99
CA ARG A 302 9.81 -2.50 -9.61
C ARG A 302 10.51 -1.87 -10.80
N ALA A 303 10.08 -2.19 -12.01
CA ALA A 303 10.69 -1.63 -13.22
C ALA A 303 10.45 -0.12 -13.33
N ALA A 304 11.35 0.59 -13.99
CA ALA A 304 11.21 2.03 -14.22
C ALA A 304 10.00 2.36 -15.12
N ASP A 305 9.58 1.41 -15.95
CA ASP A 305 8.41 1.58 -16.82
C ASP A 305 7.12 1.71 -16.01
N GLU A 306 6.97 0.97 -14.89
CA GLU A 306 5.78 1.06 -14.04
C GLU A 306 5.50 2.49 -13.56
N ILE A 307 6.53 3.19 -13.07
CA ILE A 307 6.34 4.56 -12.59
C ILE A 307 6.18 5.55 -13.73
N ARG A 308 6.81 5.29 -14.88
CA ARG A 308 6.62 6.12 -16.08
C ARG A 308 5.19 5.99 -16.63
N ASP A 309 4.64 4.79 -16.66
CA ASP A 309 3.26 4.55 -17.09
C ASP A 309 2.25 5.23 -16.16
N LEU A 310 2.49 5.22 -14.84
CA LEU A 310 1.65 5.89 -13.86
C LEU A 310 1.68 7.41 -14.01
N ILE A 311 2.87 8.00 -14.06
CA ILE A 311 3.04 9.46 -14.12
C ILE A 311 2.81 9.99 -15.54
N GLY A 312 3.21 9.21 -16.54
CA GLY A 312 3.18 9.59 -17.96
C GLY A 312 4.44 10.35 -18.39
N ASP A 313 4.90 10.07 -19.61
CA ASP A 313 6.11 10.69 -20.18
C ASP A 313 5.97 12.22 -20.41
N ALA A 314 4.74 12.71 -20.55
CA ALA A 314 4.42 14.12 -20.74
C ALA A 314 4.35 14.93 -19.44
N PHE A 315 4.64 14.34 -18.29
CA PHE A 315 4.58 15.04 -17.01
C PHE A 315 5.60 16.18 -16.92
N LEU A 316 5.11 17.40 -16.70
CA LEU A 316 5.92 18.62 -16.67
C LEU A 316 6.15 19.18 -15.25
N GLY A 317 5.49 18.60 -14.25
CA GLY A 317 5.59 18.99 -12.84
C GLY A 317 6.88 18.51 -12.16
N TRP A 318 6.94 18.72 -10.86
CA TRP A 318 8.03 18.26 -9.99
C TRP A 318 7.69 16.90 -9.36
N LEU A 319 8.65 15.99 -9.40
CA LEU A 319 8.56 14.70 -8.72
C LEU A 319 9.39 14.74 -7.44
N VAL A 320 8.75 14.58 -6.29
CA VAL A 320 9.40 14.39 -4.99
C VAL A 320 9.47 12.90 -4.69
N SER A 321 10.68 12.36 -4.53
CA SER A 321 10.88 10.91 -4.33
C SER A 321 12.13 10.60 -3.51
N ASP A 322 12.34 9.34 -3.20
CA ASP A 322 13.61 8.84 -2.65
C ASP A 322 14.72 8.78 -3.72
N GLY A 323 15.82 8.09 -3.43
CA GLY A 323 16.95 7.93 -4.35
C GLY A 323 16.89 6.74 -5.29
N TYR A 324 15.74 6.08 -5.43
CA TYR A 324 15.62 4.94 -6.32
C TYR A 324 15.85 5.32 -7.79
N GLY A 325 16.58 4.45 -8.52
CA GLY A 325 17.05 4.75 -9.87
C GLY A 325 15.95 4.98 -10.91
N ALA A 326 14.76 4.38 -10.72
CA ALA A 326 13.62 4.54 -11.63
C ALA A 326 13.16 6.00 -11.76
N TYR A 327 13.30 6.79 -10.70
CA TYR A 327 12.89 8.20 -10.71
C TYR A 327 13.84 9.13 -11.49
N ARG A 328 15.05 8.65 -11.85
CA ARG A 328 16.07 9.49 -12.52
C ARG A 328 15.70 9.89 -13.95
N SER A 329 14.73 9.23 -14.57
CA SER A 329 14.21 9.60 -15.89
C SER A 329 13.45 10.93 -15.89
N PHE A 330 12.92 11.38 -14.74
CA PHE A 330 12.20 12.62 -14.63
C PHE A 330 13.16 13.81 -14.50
N LYS A 331 13.00 14.84 -15.33
CA LYS A 331 13.90 16.01 -15.38
C LYS A 331 13.77 16.91 -14.14
N LYS A 332 12.53 17.17 -13.70
CA LYS A 332 12.24 17.99 -12.51
C LYS A 332 12.02 17.09 -11.30
N ARG A 333 13.05 16.93 -10.50
CA ARG A 333 13.02 16.09 -9.30
C ARG A 333 13.48 16.86 -8.07
N GLN A 334 12.79 16.62 -6.97
CA GLN A 334 13.28 16.89 -5.61
C GLN A 334 13.53 15.57 -4.91
N ARG A 335 14.76 15.35 -4.49
CA ARG A 335 15.12 14.16 -3.73
C ARG A 335 14.85 14.35 -2.25
N CYS A 336 14.23 13.35 -1.61
CA CYS A 336 13.97 13.33 -0.19
C CYS A 336 15.28 13.39 0.64
N LEU A 337 15.46 14.47 1.39
CA LEU A 337 16.63 14.67 2.23
C LEU A 337 16.60 13.77 3.49
N ALA A 338 15.42 13.34 3.94
CA ALA A 338 15.31 12.47 5.11
C ALA A 338 16.12 11.17 4.95
N HIS A 339 16.18 10.61 3.74
CA HIS A 339 16.98 9.42 3.46
C HIS A 339 18.50 9.68 3.55
N LEU A 340 18.96 10.85 3.10
CA LEU A 340 20.36 11.25 3.23
C LEU A 340 20.72 11.56 4.68
N ILE A 341 19.81 12.20 5.41
CA ILE A 341 19.95 12.47 6.84
C ILE A 341 20.06 11.16 7.63
N ARG A 342 19.22 10.15 7.36
CA ARG A 342 19.33 8.81 8.01
C ARG A 342 20.70 8.17 7.76
N LYS A 343 21.24 8.29 6.53
CA LYS A 343 22.61 7.81 6.22
C LYS A 343 23.68 8.60 6.96
N GLY A 344 23.51 9.91 7.11
CA GLY A 344 24.37 10.76 7.93
C GLY A 344 24.34 10.35 9.41
N VAL A 345 23.16 10.07 9.97
CA VAL A 345 22.99 9.54 11.34
C VAL A 345 23.72 8.21 11.52
N ALA A 346 23.62 7.30 10.53
CA ALA A 346 24.31 6.02 10.58
C ALA A 346 25.85 6.17 10.56
N LEU A 347 26.39 7.15 9.84
CA LEU A 347 27.82 7.46 9.88
C LEU A 347 28.24 8.11 11.20
N ALA A 348 27.45 9.06 11.70
CA ALA A 348 27.72 9.75 12.98
C ALA A 348 27.68 8.80 14.19
N GLY A 349 26.85 7.77 14.14
CA GLY A 349 26.79 6.71 15.16
C GLY A 349 27.75 5.55 14.91
N GLY A 350 28.62 5.65 13.91
CA GLY A 350 29.60 4.62 13.56
C GLY A 350 30.86 4.69 14.40
N LEU A 351 31.84 3.82 14.10
CA LEU A 351 33.09 3.70 14.84
C LEU A 351 34.30 4.28 14.06
N ASN A 352 34.12 4.61 12.80
CA ASN A 352 35.16 5.27 12.01
C ASN A 352 35.17 6.77 12.34
N PRO A 353 36.24 7.34 12.93
CA PRO A 353 36.28 8.74 13.34
C PRO A 353 36.04 9.73 12.17
N VAL A 354 36.55 9.41 10.98
CA VAL A 354 36.30 10.22 9.78
C VAL A 354 34.82 10.18 9.40
N GLY A 355 34.21 8.99 9.47
CA GLY A 355 32.78 8.79 9.21
C GLY A 355 31.90 9.53 10.21
N VAL A 356 32.27 9.50 11.50
CA VAL A 356 31.57 10.25 12.57
C VAL A 356 31.61 11.74 12.27
N SER A 357 32.81 12.29 12.05
CA SER A 357 32.98 13.73 11.76
C SER A 357 32.25 14.17 10.50
N PHE A 358 32.34 13.38 9.42
CA PHE A 358 31.61 13.66 8.15
C PHE A 358 30.12 13.55 8.34
N GLY A 359 29.61 12.54 9.05
CA GLY A 359 28.19 12.34 9.35
C GLY A 359 27.60 13.48 10.14
N GLU A 360 28.21 13.87 11.27
CA GLU A 360 27.77 14.99 12.13
C GLU A 360 27.73 16.31 11.35
N TRP A 361 28.80 16.54 10.58
CA TRP A 361 28.91 17.73 9.75
C TRP A 361 27.81 17.77 8.68
N LEU A 362 27.60 16.66 7.94
CA LEU A 362 26.55 16.55 6.93
C LEU A 362 25.16 16.81 7.53
N LEU A 363 24.90 16.26 8.71
CA LEU A 363 23.64 16.44 9.44
C LEU A 363 23.41 17.92 9.79
N ARG A 364 24.43 18.59 10.30
CA ARG A 364 24.34 20.02 10.65
C ARG A 364 24.02 20.85 9.41
N GLU A 365 24.77 20.69 8.32
CA GLU A 365 24.58 21.48 7.11
C GLU A 365 23.25 21.18 6.41
N MET A 366 22.82 19.91 6.32
CA MET A 366 21.53 19.56 5.71
C MET A 366 20.33 20.06 6.53
N ARG A 367 20.37 19.91 7.86
CA ARG A 367 19.30 20.42 8.73
C ARG A 367 19.26 21.94 8.73
N GLY A 368 20.44 22.59 8.76
CA GLY A 368 20.54 24.03 8.62
C GLY A 368 19.98 24.54 7.29
N LEU A 369 20.30 23.86 6.18
CA LEU A 369 19.77 24.21 4.86
C LEU A 369 18.22 24.12 4.82
N ILE A 370 17.65 23.04 5.37
CA ILE A 370 16.19 22.88 5.43
C ILE A 370 15.56 23.99 6.27
N HIS A 371 16.14 24.31 7.40
CA HIS A 371 15.66 25.36 8.29
C HIS A 371 15.71 26.73 7.63
N GLU A 372 16.86 27.11 7.07
CA GLU A 372 17.03 28.41 6.44
C GLU A 372 16.13 28.64 5.22
N VAL A 373 15.89 27.57 4.42
CA VAL A 373 14.94 27.65 3.31
C VAL A 373 13.50 27.79 3.81
N ALA A 374 13.12 27.08 4.88
CA ALA A 374 11.79 27.17 5.47
C ALA A 374 11.51 28.55 6.09
N GLU A 375 12.55 29.20 6.68
CA GLU A 375 12.46 30.59 7.17
C GLU A 375 12.49 31.66 6.06
N GLY A 376 12.62 31.25 4.79
CA GLY A 376 12.69 32.18 3.68
C GLY A 376 13.97 33.01 3.63
N THR A 377 15.04 32.48 4.22
CA THR A 377 16.33 33.20 4.30
C THR A 377 16.94 33.38 2.94
N GLY A 378 17.54 34.53 2.71
CA GLY A 378 18.10 34.91 1.38
C GLY A 378 19.39 34.15 1.04
N ALA A 379 19.75 34.22 -0.25
CA ALA A 379 20.90 33.56 -0.86
C ALA A 379 22.24 33.81 -0.12
N ARG A 380 22.36 34.94 0.58
CA ARG A 380 23.57 35.32 1.34
C ARG A 380 23.90 34.31 2.45
N ILE A 381 22.88 33.66 3.06
CA ILE A 381 23.04 32.66 4.09
C ILE A 381 23.02 31.26 3.48
N ILE A 382 22.14 31.00 2.53
CA ILE A 382 21.96 29.69 1.90
C ILE A 382 23.18 29.27 1.07
N ASN A 383 23.73 30.17 0.24
CA ASN A 383 24.85 29.84 -0.65
C ASN A 383 26.12 29.38 0.08
N PRO A 384 26.54 29.94 1.22
CA PRO A 384 27.62 29.42 2.02
C PRO A 384 27.38 27.99 2.53
N ILE A 385 26.14 27.65 2.95
CA ILE A 385 25.78 26.29 3.39
C ILE A 385 25.94 25.31 2.22
N LEU A 386 25.39 25.64 1.06
CA LEU A 386 25.53 24.83 -0.16
C LEU A 386 27.00 24.63 -0.56
N ALA A 387 27.79 25.70 -0.49
CA ALA A 387 29.22 25.64 -0.81
C ALA A 387 30.01 24.72 0.15
N ARG A 388 29.75 24.82 1.45
CA ARG A 388 30.36 23.96 2.47
C ARG A 388 29.93 22.51 2.26
N LEU A 389 28.62 22.25 2.06
CA LEU A 389 28.08 20.92 1.80
C LEU A 389 28.72 20.26 0.57
N LYS A 390 28.79 21.00 -0.53
CA LYS A 390 29.41 20.51 -1.77
C LYS A 390 30.90 20.26 -1.62
N ARG A 391 31.64 21.14 -0.92
CA ARG A 391 33.08 21.01 -0.68
C ARG A 391 33.42 19.76 0.13
N ALA A 392 32.69 19.51 1.22
CA ALA A 392 32.95 18.33 2.05
C ALA A 392 32.64 17.03 1.31
N CYS A 393 31.53 16.97 0.54
CA CYS A 393 31.26 15.81 -0.28
C CYS A 393 32.33 15.59 -1.37
N LYS A 394 32.93 16.68 -1.92
CA LYS A 394 34.07 16.56 -2.83
C LYS A 394 35.31 16.01 -2.15
N LEU A 395 35.58 16.42 -0.92
CA LEU A 395 36.72 15.93 -0.13
C LEU A 395 36.63 14.43 0.13
N HIS A 396 35.44 13.92 0.40
CA HIS A 396 35.19 12.50 0.68
C HIS A 396 34.73 11.67 -0.52
N ARG A 397 34.79 12.24 -1.72
CA ARG A 397 34.35 11.57 -2.95
C ARG A 397 35.10 10.27 -3.24
N ASP A 398 36.38 10.24 -2.92
CA ASP A 398 37.29 9.13 -3.17
C ASP A 398 37.89 8.56 -1.88
N ASP A 399 37.16 8.72 -0.75
CA ASP A 399 37.51 8.21 0.56
C ASP A 399 37.67 6.68 0.55
N ASP A 400 38.62 6.16 1.32
CA ASP A 400 38.90 4.72 1.40
C ASP A 400 37.72 3.97 2.00
N ALA A 401 37.03 4.56 2.97
CA ALA A 401 35.85 3.99 3.60
C ALA A 401 34.63 4.01 2.65
N GLU A 402 34.19 2.83 2.22
CA GLU A 402 33.10 2.67 1.22
C GLU A 402 31.83 3.46 1.56
N LYS A 403 31.39 3.45 2.82
CA LYS A 403 30.16 4.14 3.25
C LYS A 403 30.27 5.65 3.14
N ILE A 404 31.43 6.21 3.49
CA ILE A 404 31.70 7.65 3.38
C ILE A 404 31.71 8.03 1.90
N ARG A 405 32.51 7.32 1.11
CA ARG A 405 32.63 7.50 -0.34
C ARG A 405 31.27 7.39 -1.05
N ALA A 406 30.47 6.38 -0.72
CA ALA A 406 29.17 6.16 -1.32
C ALA A 406 28.21 7.31 -1.05
N LEU A 407 28.11 7.79 0.22
CA LEU A 407 27.24 8.91 0.58
C LEU A 407 27.71 10.23 -0.06
N ALA A 408 29.01 10.50 -0.07
CA ALA A 408 29.55 11.69 -0.72
C ALA A 408 29.26 11.72 -2.21
N ARG A 409 29.47 10.60 -2.91
CA ARG A 409 29.14 10.46 -4.35
C ARG A 409 27.65 10.56 -4.59
N GLU A 410 26.83 9.96 -3.75
CA GLU A 410 25.36 10.04 -3.86
C GLU A 410 24.85 11.47 -3.80
N VAL A 411 25.37 12.27 -2.86
CA VAL A 411 25.01 13.70 -2.76
C VAL A 411 25.51 14.49 -3.98
N LEU A 412 26.71 14.25 -4.45
CA LEU A 412 27.27 14.96 -5.60
C LEU A 412 26.55 14.61 -6.92
N ASN A 413 26.23 13.33 -7.12
CA ASN A 413 25.59 12.85 -8.35
C ASN A 413 24.15 13.32 -8.52
N ASP A 414 23.43 13.50 -7.40
CA ASP A 414 22.04 13.98 -7.40
C ASP A 414 21.92 15.46 -6.93
N TRP A 415 23.02 16.23 -6.99
CA TRP A 415 23.10 17.58 -6.44
C TRP A 415 21.92 18.45 -6.84
N ALA A 416 21.58 18.50 -8.12
CA ALA A 416 20.48 19.31 -8.63
C ALA A 416 19.13 18.91 -8.02
N ALA A 417 18.88 17.60 -7.89
CA ALA A 417 17.65 17.08 -7.30
C ALA A 417 17.61 17.26 -5.77
N ILE A 418 18.76 17.25 -5.08
CA ILE A 418 18.86 17.46 -3.64
C ILE A 418 18.61 18.93 -3.29
N THR A 419 18.99 19.87 -4.16
CA THR A 419 18.92 21.31 -3.90
C THR A 419 17.77 22.01 -4.63
N ALA A 420 16.89 21.28 -5.32
CA ALA A 420 15.81 21.88 -6.10
C ALA A 420 14.85 22.72 -5.24
N PHE A 421 14.57 22.31 -3.99
CA PHE A 421 13.73 23.07 -3.05
C PHE A 421 14.32 24.42 -2.63
N VAL A 422 15.62 24.63 -2.81
CA VAL A 422 16.26 25.91 -2.49
C VAL A 422 15.84 27.01 -3.46
N THR A 423 15.67 26.66 -4.73
CA THR A 423 15.22 27.60 -5.78
C THR A 423 13.70 27.58 -6.01
N ASN A 424 13.03 26.57 -5.44
CA ASN A 424 11.58 26.40 -5.52
C ASN A 424 11.07 26.10 -4.11
N PRO A 425 10.86 27.12 -3.26
CA PRO A 425 10.50 26.95 -1.84
C PRO A 425 9.18 26.23 -1.60
N GLU A 426 8.31 26.16 -2.60
CA GLU A 426 7.07 25.37 -2.57
C GLU A 426 7.31 23.85 -2.59
N LEU A 427 8.53 23.41 -2.97
CA LEU A 427 8.87 22.00 -2.95
C LEU A 427 9.26 21.56 -1.53
N PRO A 428 8.67 20.48 -1.02
CA PRO A 428 9.08 19.94 0.28
C PRO A 428 10.47 19.30 0.18
N ALA A 429 11.32 19.55 1.16
CA ALA A 429 12.64 18.91 1.26
C ALA A 429 12.57 17.38 1.52
N THR A 430 11.42 16.87 1.92
CA THR A 430 11.22 15.45 2.27
C THR A 430 10.01 14.85 1.57
N ASN A 431 9.97 13.52 1.45
CA ASN A 431 8.89 12.76 0.84
C ASN A 431 7.90 12.17 1.87
N ASN A 432 7.72 12.83 3.01
CA ASN A 432 6.91 12.33 4.11
C ASN A 432 5.43 12.07 3.73
N GLU A 433 4.91 12.78 2.72
CA GLU A 433 3.53 12.60 2.24
C GLU A 433 3.33 11.19 1.65
N ALA A 434 4.24 10.74 0.77
CA ALA A 434 4.16 9.41 0.20
C ALA A 434 4.46 8.32 1.24
N GLU A 435 5.46 8.52 2.10
CA GLU A 435 5.77 7.60 3.20
C GLU A 435 4.56 7.42 4.14
N ARG A 436 3.84 8.51 4.45
CA ARG A 436 2.63 8.49 5.28
C ARG A 436 1.48 7.74 4.61
N ALA A 437 1.28 7.96 3.30
CA ALA A 437 0.24 7.28 2.52
C ALA A 437 0.47 5.76 2.44
N LEU A 438 1.73 5.31 2.38
CA LEU A 438 2.07 3.88 2.36
C LEU A 438 1.96 3.19 3.73
N ARG A 439 1.90 3.93 4.83
CA ARG A 439 1.96 3.35 6.18
C ARG A 439 0.89 2.29 6.43
N ASP A 440 -0.36 2.56 6.07
CA ASP A 440 -1.46 1.61 6.22
C ASP A 440 -1.25 0.35 5.39
N ALA A 441 -0.78 0.49 4.16
CA ALA A 441 -0.48 -0.65 3.29
C ALA A 441 0.69 -1.50 3.82
N VAL A 442 1.68 -0.88 4.45
CA VAL A 442 2.77 -1.59 5.13
C VAL A 442 2.25 -2.42 6.30
N ILE A 443 1.29 -1.89 7.08
CA ILE A 443 0.62 -2.64 8.16
C ILE A 443 -0.18 -3.79 7.56
N ALA A 444 -0.99 -3.52 6.53
CA ALA A 444 -1.81 -4.52 5.86
C ALA A 444 -0.98 -5.71 5.35
N ARG A 445 0.16 -5.48 4.70
CA ARG A 445 1.02 -6.56 4.21
C ARG A 445 1.63 -7.42 5.31
N ARG A 446 1.89 -6.86 6.50
CA ARG A 446 2.39 -7.62 7.66
C ARG A 446 1.33 -8.56 8.22
N ILE A 447 0.05 -8.19 8.13
CA ILE A 447 -1.07 -8.98 8.64
C ILE A 447 -1.53 -9.99 7.60
N SER A 448 -1.72 -9.58 6.34
CA SER A 448 -2.33 -10.41 5.28
C SER A 448 -1.34 -11.14 4.39
N ASN A 449 -0.03 -10.83 4.47
CA ASN A 449 0.99 -11.25 3.51
C ASN A 449 0.68 -10.83 2.05
N GLY A 450 -0.07 -9.73 1.85
CA GLY A 450 -0.41 -9.20 0.54
C GLY A 450 -1.68 -9.79 -0.07
N THR A 451 -1.75 -9.83 -1.40
CA THR A 451 -2.91 -10.27 -2.18
C THR A 451 -2.67 -11.64 -2.84
N ARG A 452 -3.75 -12.35 -3.19
CA ARG A 452 -3.67 -13.69 -3.77
C ARG A 452 -3.81 -13.73 -5.28
N THR A 453 -4.48 -12.74 -5.86
CA THR A 453 -4.77 -12.67 -7.30
C THR A 453 -4.48 -11.27 -7.84
N GLU A 454 -4.37 -11.15 -9.14
CA GLU A 454 -4.18 -9.89 -9.84
C GLU A 454 -5.40 -8.97 -9.69
N GLU A 455 -6.61 -9.54 -9.79
CA GLU A 455 -7.87 -8.84 -9.57
C GLU A 455 -7.99 -8.33 -8.12
N GLY A 456 -7.55 -9.14 -7.15
CA GLY A 456 -7.50 -8.72 -5.74
C GLY A 456 -6.50 -7.59 -5.49
N SER A 457 -5.39 -7.57 -6.23
CA SER A 457 -4.42 -6.47 -6.19
C SER A 457 -4.99 -5.19 -6.79
N ALA A 458 -5.64 -5.28 -7.95
CA ALA A 458 -6.28 -4.15 -8.61
C ALA A 458 -7.40 -3.56 -7.74
N ALA A 459 -8.29 -4.41 -7.22
CA ALA A 459 -9.38 -3.99 -6.32
C ALA A 459 -8.86 -3.30 -5.05
N TYR A 460 -7.79 -3.83 -4.45
CA TYR A 460 -7.15 -3.22 -3.28
C TYR A 460 -6.57 -1.83 -3.61
N ALA A 461 -5.81 -1.73 -4.68
CA ALA A 461 -5.17 -0.49 -5.11
C ALA A 461 -6.21 0.58 -5.51
N ALA A 462 -7.25 0.23 -6.27
CA ALA A 462 -8.32 1.14 -6.66
C ALA A 462 -9.10 1.66 -5.45
N THR A 463 -9.45 0.77 -4.50
CA THR A 463 -10.14 1.18 -3.26
C THR A 463 -9.30 2.16 -2.45
N LEU A 464 -7.99 1.91 -2.29
CA LEU A 464 -7.09 2.83 -1.60
C LEU A 464 -6.98 4.18 -2.32
N SER A 465 -6.89 4.18 -3.65
CA SER A 465 -6.79 5.40 -4.46
C SER A 465 -8.00 6.30 -4.27
N VAL A 466 -9.20 5.74 -4.38
CA VAL A 466 -10.46 6.48 -4.16
C VAL A 466 -10.57 6.94 -2.71
N PHE A 467 -10.28 6.05 -1.75
CA PHE A 467 -10.35 6.37 -0.33
C PHE A 467 -9.43 7.54 0.04
N GLU A 468 -8.16 7.47 -0.33
CA GLU A 468 -7.18 8.49 0.04
C GLU A 468 -7.44 9.82 -0.70
N THR A 469 -7.90 9.77 -1.95
CA THR A 469 -8.30 10.97 -2.70
C THR A 469 -9.50 11.66 -2.05
N CYS A 470 -10.54 10.90 -1.65
CA CYS A 470 -11.67 11.47 -0.91
C CYS A 470 -11.20 12.19 0.37
N ARG A 471 -10.32 11.55 1.14
CA ARG A 471 -9.75 12.17 2.35
C ARG A 471 -9.01 13.47 2.07
N ARG A 472 -8.19 13.50 1.01
CA ARG A 472 -7.43 14.68 0.60
C ARG A 472 -8.34 15.82 0.13
N ARG A 473 -9.50 15.48 -0.43
CA ARG A 473 -10.52 16.45 -0.86
C ARG A 473 -11.58 16.77 0.21
N GLY A 474 -11.42 16.27 1.44
CA GLY A 474 -12.37 16.53 2.54
C GLY A 474 -13.73 15.86 2.39
N ILE A 475 -13.81 14.82 1.53
CA ILE A 475 -15.05 14.07 1.27
C ILE A 475 -15.09 12.83 2.17
N GLU A 476 -16.27 12.47 2.67
CA GLU A 476 -16.45 11.24 3.44
C GLU A 476 -16.30 10.01 2.51
N PRO A 477 -15.23 9.22 2.66
CA PRO A 477 -14.87 8.23 1.64
C PRO A 477 -15.89 7.10 1.52
N TRP A 478 -16.37 6.59 2.65
CA TRP A 478 -17.23 5.40 2.64
C TRP A 478 -18.63 5.67 2.11
N ARG A 479 -19.14 6.87 2.31
CA ARG A 479 -20.41 7.31 1.70
C ARG A 479 -20.25 7.39 0.19
N TYR A 480 -19.20 8.05 -0.28
CA TYR A 480 -18.92 8.14 -1.72
C TYR A 480 -18.77 6.76 -2.36
N ILE A 481 -17.99 5.85 -1.75
CA ILE A 481 -17.77 4.48 -2.26
C ILE A 481 -19.08 3.66 -2.23
N THR A 482 -19.96 3.88 -1.23
CA THR A 482 -21.28 3.23 -1.18
C THR A 482 -22.15 3.67 -2.36
N ASP A 483 -22.22 4.97 -2.64
CA ASP A 483 -22.98 5.51 -3.76
C ASP A 483 -22.40 5.03 -5.10
N LEU A 484 -21.07 4.97 -5.19
CA LEU A 484 -20.36 4.45 -6.35
C LEU A 484 -20.70 2.98 -6.64
N LEU A 485 -20.69 2.12 -5.61
CA LEU A 485 -21.05 0.72 -5.74
C LEU A 485 -22.53 0.54 -6.11
N ALA A 486 -23.43 1.32 -5.49
CA ALA A 486 -24.85 1.28 -5.80
C ALA A 486 -25.11 1.63 -7.28
N ARG A 487 -24.45 2.64 -7.81
CA ARG A 487 -24.52 3.02 -9.23
C ARG A 487 -23.93 1.93 -10.14
N ALA A 488 -22.75 1.41 -9.79
CA ALA A 488 -22.09 0.37 -10.57
C ALA A 488 -22.97 -0.90 -10.68
N ARG A 489 -23.67 -1.30 -9.62
CA ARG A 489 -24.61 -2.43 -9.64
C ARG A 489 -25.83 -2.19 -10.53
N LYS A 490 -26.22 -0.92 -10.72
CA LYS A 490 -27.29 -0.51 -11.63
C LYS A 490 -26.85 -0.37 -13.09
N GLY A 491 -25.54 -0.49 -13.36
CA GLY A 491 -24.98 -0.20 -14.69
C GLY A 491 -24.99 1.28 -15.04
N LEU A 492 -25.06 2.16 -14.04
CA LEU A 492 -25.00 3.60 -14.21
C LEU A 492 -23.56 4.10 -14.23
N PRO A 493 -23.26 5.19 -14.98
CA PRO A 493 -21.93 5.79 -14.96
C PRO A 493 -21.50 6.17 -13.53
N HIS A 494 -20.20 6.05 -13.24
CA HIS A 494 -19.65 6.54 -11.99
C HIS A 494 -19.72 8.07 -11.90
N LEU A 495 -19.64 8.57 -10.69
CA LEU A 495 -19.55 10.02 -10.43
C LEU A 495 -18.09 10.35 -10.18
N ALA A 496 -17.61 11.43 -10.77
CA ALA A 496 -16.28 11.95 -10.45
C ALA A 496 -16.22 12.36 -8.96
N ILE A 497 -15.05 12.19 -8.34
CA ILE A 497 -14.83 12.74 -7.00
C ILE A 497 -14.82 14.27 -7.13
N PRO A 498 -15.66 15.01 -6.40
CA PRO A 498 -15.67 16.47 -6.45
C PRO A 498 -14.28 17.04 -6.22
N ALA A 499 -13.94 18.12 -6.93
CA ALA A 499 -12.73 18.87 -6.65
C ALA A 499 -12.79 19.48 -5.24
N LEU A 500 -11.63 19.78 -4.68
CA LEU A 500 -11.56 20.55 -3.43
C LEU A 500 -12.17 21.92 -3.70
N VAL A 501 -13.17 22.31 -2.90
CA VAL A 501 -13.80 23.64 -2.96
C VAL A 501 -12.96 24.65 -2.21
#